data_1b89d8df30187dc49e14e55ba464b190
#
_entry.id   1b89d8df30187dc49e14e55ba464b190
#
_cell.length_a   1.000
_cell.length_b   1.000
_cell.length_c   1.000
_cell.angle_alpha   90.00
_cell.angle_beta   90.00
_cell.angle_gamma   90.00
#
_symmetry.space_group_name_H-M   'P 1'
#
loop_
_entity.id
_entity.type
_entity.pdbx_description
1 polymer ?
#
loop_
_entity_poly.entity_id
_entity_poly.type
_entity_poly.pdbx_seq_one_letter_code
_entity_poly.pdbx_strand_id
1 'polypeptide(L)'
;MRAREIDAIIKEQTEAFFKQEGFKYVKKSIGYVKKTKDYYINYGFVHYEYHPLYEYSITLFVQLTEVEKIYLKIRDGVTLGNTFVFKLSYFLGIEYWINNNPIWSIRTEGDIPAFSQALIDSYTKYVKDFIPFITQPKNMLNFLLEQIATGGIYANNENVFIRVLILMKLLNYPIEEIQKRLAEFKSKLAGYREDLKQVYYKQMDNVVAGNW
;
A
#
# COMPACT_ATOMS: atom_id res chain seq x y z
N MET A 1 -16.82 24.20 -6.81
CA MET A 1 -16.35 23.00 -7.54
C MET A 1 -16.55 21.81 -6.63
N ARG A 2 -16.92 20.63 -7.14
CA ARG A 2 -17.08 19.40 -6.33
C ARG A 2 -15.84 18.49 -6.54
N ALA A 3 -15.52 17.62 -5.60
CA ALA A 3 -14.36 16.71 -5.70
C ALA A 3 -14.31 15.94 -7.04
N ARG A 4 -15.46 15.46 -7.52
CA ARG A 4 -15.54 14.74 -8.80
C ARG A 4 -15.16 15.58 -10.03
N GLU A 5 -15.36 16.89 -9.96
CA GLU A 5 -14.97 17.82 -11.03
C GLU A 5 -13.47 18.02 -11.00
N ILE A 6 -12.89 18.16 -9.81
CA ILE A 6 -11.43 18.23 -9.60
C ILE A 6 -10.75 16.95 -10.11
N ASP A 7 -11.25 15.78 -9.71
CA ASP A 7 -10.70 14.47 -10.14
C ASP A 7 -10.73 14.32 -11.67
N ALA A 8 -11.78 14.83 -12.33
CA ALA A 8 -11.90 14.78 -13.78
C ALA A 8 -10.85 15.66 -14.48
N ILE A 9 -10.57 16.85 -13.96
CA ILE A 9 -9.56 17.76 -14.50
C ILE A 9 -8.15 17.18 -14.27
N ILE A 10 -7.85 16.66 -13.07
CA ILE A 10 -6.59 15.98 -12.79
C ILE A 10 -6.37 14.83 -13.77
N LYS A 11 -7.39 13.99 -13.98
CA LYS A 11 -7.32 12.91 -14.96
C LYS A 11 -7.00 13.44 -16.36
N GLU A 12 -7.72 14.44 -16.85
CA GLU A 12 -7.51 15.03 -18.18
C GLU A 12 -6.06 15.50 -18.36
N GLN A 13 -5.49 16.16 -17.36
CA GLN A 13 -4.14 16.70 -17.40
C GLN A 13 -3.03 15.65 -17.33
N THR A 14 -3.31 14.47 -16.76
CA THR A 14 -2.28 13.47 -16.44
C THR A 14 -2.43 12.13 -17.19
N GLU A 15 -3.60 11.85 -17.80
CA GLU A 15 -3.90 10.54 -18.42
C GLU A 15 -2.95 10.18 -19.57
N ALA A 16 -2.58 11.14 -20.40
CA ALA A 16 -1.69 10.90 -21.53
C ALA A 16 -0.32 10.41 -21.08
N PHE A 17 0.23 11.04 -20.03
CA PHE A 17 1.51 10.64 -19.43
C PHE A 17 1.42 9.21 -18.84
N PHE A 18 0.45 8.94 -17.99
CA PHE A 18 0.35 7.62 -17.35
C PHE A 18 0.00 6.50 -18.33
N LYS A 19 -0.71 6.80 -19.41
CA LYS A 19 -0.96 5.84 -20.50
C LYS A 19 0.35 5.43 -21.20
N GLN A 20 1.28 6.36 -21.43
CA GLN A 20 2.60 6.07 -21.99
C GLN A 20 3.44 5.20 -21.03
N GLU A 21 3.28 5.37 -19.72
CA GLU A 21 3.91 4.53 -18.70
C GLU A 21 3.21 3.16 -18.50
N GLY A 22 2.18 2.86 -19.30
CA GLY A 22 1.47 1.57 -19.30
C GLY A 22 0.37 1.43 -18.25
N PHE A 23 -0.13 2.55 -17.73
CA PHE A 23 -1.25 2.58 -16.80
C PHE A 23 -2.58 2.87 -17.49
N LYS A 24 -3.68 2.50 -16.80
CA LYS A 24 -5.06 2.89 -17.15
C LYS A 24 -5.69 3.60 -15.99
N TYR A 25 -6.39 4.69 -16.24
CA TYR A 25 -7.19 5.36 -15.20
C TYR A 25 -8.38 4.50 -14.80
N VAL A 26 -8.61 4.35 -13.49
CA VAL A 26 -9.75 3.62 -12.93
C VAL A 26 -10.50 4.51 -11.95
N LYS A 27 -11.69 4.98 -12.35
CA LYS A 27 -12.51 5.92 -11.57
C LYS A 27 -12.81 5.43 -10.14
N LYS A 28 -13.09 4.13 -9.97
CA LYS A 28 -13.39 3.54 -8.65
C LYS A 28 -12.20 3.60 -7.70
N SER A 29 -10.99 3.57 -8.23
CA SER A 29 -9.74 3.58 -7.46
C SER A 29 -9.13 4.98 -7.36
N ILE A 30 -9.74 5.97 -8.00
CA ILE A 30 -9.25 7.36 -8.10
C ILE A 30 -7.73 7.37 -8.40
N GLY A 31 -7.33 6.69 -9.49
CA GLY A 31 -5.91 6.55 -9.81
C GLY A 31 -5.62 5.75 -11.07
N TYR A 32 -4.34 5.57 -11.31
CA TYR A 32 -3.76 4.91 -12.46
C TYR A 32 -3.35 3.49 -12.09
N VAL A 33 -3.94 2.51 -12.77
CA VAL A 33 -3.75 1.09 -12.47
C VAL A 33 -2.88 0.44 -13.53
N LYS A 34 -1.88 -0.32 -13.07
CA LYS A 34 -1.08 -1.24 -13.86
C LYS A 34 -1.21 -2.64 -13.28
N LYS A 35 -1.69 -3.59 -14.09
CA LYS A 35 -1.93 -4.96 -13.65
C LYS A 35 -1.18 -5.94 -14.55
N THR A 36 -0.47 -6.86 -13.94
CA THR A 36 0.15 -8.03 -14.59
C THR A 36 -0.43 -9.32 -13.97
N LYS A 37 0.10 -10.47 -14.38
CA LYS A 37 -0.23 -11.75 -13.72
C LYS A 37 0.31 -11.80 -12.27
N ASP A 38 1.42 -11.11 -11.99
CA ASP A 38 2.19 -11.24 -10.76
C ASP A 38 1.85 -10.14 -9.74
N TYR A 39 1.43 -8.95 -10.22
CA TYR A 39 1.15 -7.82 -9.34
C TYR A 39 0.06 -6.89 -9.88
N TYR A 40 -0.51 -6.13 -8.95
CA TYR A 40 -1.39 -5.00 -9.21
C TYR A 40 -0.82 -3.76 -8.53
N ILE A 41 -0.81 -2.65 -9.26
CA ILE A 41 -0.39 -1.34 -8.78
C ILE A 41 -1.51 -0.35 -9.03
N ASN A 42 -1.79 0.46 -8.04
CA ASN A 42 -2.58 1.67 -8.20
C ASN A 42 -1.75 2.87 -7.70
N TYR A 43 -1.40 3.73 -8.62
CA TYR A 43 -0.78 5.01 -8.32
C TYR A 43 -1.80 6.12 -8.54
N GLY A 44 -2.06 6.92 -7.51
CA GLY A 44 -3.10 7.92 -7.59
C GLY A 44 -3.11 8.82 -6.37
N PHE A 45 -4.30 9.20 -5.96
CA PHE A 45 -4.47 10.11 -4.84
C PHE A 45 -5.71 9.75 -4.02
N VAL A 46 -5.71 10.22 -2.79
CA VAL A 46 -6.88 10.27 -1.92
C VAL A 46 -7.19 11.72 -1.62
N HIS A 47 -8.48 12.04 -1.44
CA HIS A 47 -8.86 13.38 -1.04
C HIS A 47 -9.76 13.37 0.18
N TYR A 48 -9.73 14.48 0.91
CA TYR A 48 -10.61 14.78 2.03
C TYR A 48 -11.34 16.10 1.74
N GLU A 49 -12.64 16.12 1.99
CA GLU A 49 -13.51 17.26 1.71
C GLU A 49 -13.75 18.08 3.00
N TYR A 50 -13.19 19.28 3.04
CA TYR A 50 -13.39 20.26 4.12
C TYR A 50 -13.95 21.57 3.55
N HIS A 51 -15.16 21.55 2.96
CA HIS A 51 -15.70 22.67 2.22
C HIS A 51 -15.38 24.06 2.79
N PRO A 52 -14.87 25.00 1.96
CA PRO A 52 -14.65 24.93 0.51
C PRO A 52 -13.29 24.35 0.09
N LEU A 53 -12.51 23.77 1.01
CA LEU A 53 -11.18 23.22 0.83
C LEU A 53 -11.24 21.72 0.50
N TYR A 54 -10.44 21.30 -0.45
CA TYR A 54 -10.16 19.88 -0.73
C TYR A 54 -8.67 19.59 -0.50
N GLU A 55 -8.38 18.59 0.30
CA GLU A 55 -7.01 18.16 0.57
C GLU A 55 -6.72 16.89 -0.20
N TYR A 56 -5.67 16.89 -1.00
CA TYR A 56 -5.22 15.79 -1.83
C TYR A 56 -3.88 15.23 -1.35
N SER A 57 -3.73 13.92 -1.34
CA SER A 57 -2.48 13.23 -0.98
C SER A 57 -2.18 12.14 -1.98
N ILE A 58 -0.94 12.10 -2.47
CA ILE A 58 -0.47 11.10 -3.45
C ILE A 58 -0.21 9.76 -2.76
N THR A 59 -0.68 8.67 -3.36
CA THR A 59 -0.57 7.32 -2.83
C THR A 59 -0.12 6.32 -3.89
N LEU A 60 0.64 5.33 -3.45
CA LEU A 60 1.00 4.14 -4.22
C LEU A 60 0.47 2.90 -3.49
N PHE A 61 -0.36 2.11 -4.16
CA PHE A 61 -0.80 0.80 -3.68
C PHE A 61 -0.11 -0.29 -4.49
N VAL A 62 0.47 -1.26 -3.80
CA VAL A 62 1.11 -2.41 -4.42
C VAL A 62 0.51 -3.69 -3.87
N GLN A 63 0.17 -4.63 -4.76
CA GLN A 63 -0.32 -5.96 -4.40
C GLN A 63 0.49 -7.00 -5.17
N LEU A 64 1.01 -8.00 -4.47
CA LEU A 64 1.53 -9.21 -5.09
C LEU A 64 0.38 -10.20 -5.22
N THR A 65 0.06 -10.60 -6.46
CA THR A 65 -1.16 -11.34 -6.78
C THR A 65 -1.27 -12.64 -5.97
N GLU A 66 -0.19 -13.40 -5.85
CA GLU A 66 -0.21 -14.68 -5.14
C GLU A 66 -0.34 -14.50 -3.62
N VAL A 67 0.34 -13.49 -3.06
CA VAL A 67 0.20 -13.15 -1.63
C VAL A 67 -1.23 -12.81 -1.28
N GLU A 68 -1.89 -11.97 -2.11
CA GLU A 68 -3.26 -11.56 -1.86
C GLU A 68 -4.29 -12.68 -2.04
N LYS A 69 -4.08 -13.57 -3.00
CA LYS A 69 -4.93 -14.77 -3.15
C LYS A 69 -4.93 -15.63 -1.90
N ILE A 70 -3.74 -15.89 -1.33
CA ILE A 70 -3.61 -16.68 -0.10
C ILE A 70 -4.22 -15.91 1.06
N TYR A 71 -3.88 -14.62 1.20
CA TYR A 71 -4.38 -13.77 2.26
C TYR A 71 -5.92 -13.71 2.32
N LEU A 72 -6.57 -13.58 1.15
CA LEU A 72 -8.04 -13.54 1.06
C LEU A 72 -8.70 -14.86 1.47
N LYS A 73 -8.08 -16.01 1.15
CA LYS A 73 -8.58 -17.32 1.59
C LYS A 73 -8.51 -17.47 3.11
N ILE A 74 -7.40 -17.02 3.73
CA ILE A 74 -7.20 -17.09 5.18
C ILE A 74 -8.19 -16.19 5.93
N ARG A 75 -8.61 -15.09 5.32
CA ARG A 75 -9.59 -14.15 5.88
C ARG A 75 -11.05 -14.47 5.54
N ASP A 76 -11.36 -15.68 5.13
CA ASP A 76 -12.73 -16.12 4.80
C ASP A 76 -13.43 -15.21 3.77
N GLY A 77 -12.68 -14.74 2.75
CA GLY A 77 -13.23 -13.97 1.63
C GLY A 77 -13.59 -12.52 1.95
N VAL A 78 -13.28 -11.99 3.13
CA VAL A 78 -13.48 -10.58 3.43
C VAL A 78 -12.53 -9.75 2.58
N THR A 79 -13.08 -9.15 1.52
CA THR A 79 -12.36 -8.20 0.67
C THR A 79 -12.00 -6.95 1.47
N LEU A 80 -10.82 -6.92 2.00
CA LEU A 80 -10.24 -5.69 2.49
C LEU A 80 -9.02 -5.37 1.65
N GLY A 81 -9.13 -4.22 1.10
CA GLY A 81 -8.19 -3.43 0.37
C GLY A 81 -6.72 -3.81 0.42
N ASN A 82 -6.07 -3.33 -0.53
CA ASN A 82 -4.66 -3.16 -0.87
C ASN A 82 -3.64 -3.64 0.17
N THR A 83 -2.74 -4.46 -0.30
CA THR A 83 -1.69 -5.10 0.48
C THR A 83 -0.78 -4.09 1.16
N PHE A 84 -0.40 -3.05 0.42
CA PHE A 84 0.54 -2.05 0.88
C PHE A 84 0.15 -0.69 0.35
N VAL A 85 0.13 0.30 1.22
CA VAL A 85 -0.12 1.70 0.88
C VAL A 85 1.13 2.50 1.20
N PHE A 86 1.75 3.02 0.17
CA PHE A 86 2.82 4.00 0.33
C PHE A 86 2.23 5.38 0.11
N LYS A 87 2.45 6.28 1.04
CA LYS A 87 2.21 7.70 0.82
C LYS A 87 3.49 8.34 0.27
N LEU A 88 3.37 9.47 -0.41
CA LEU A 88 4.54 10.17 -0.94
C LEU A 88 5.56 10.49 0.14
N SER A 89 5.12 10.75 1.36
CA SER A 89 5.97 10.96 2.53
C SER A 89 6.99 9.82 2.74
N TYR A 90 6.65 8.58 2.39
CA TYR A 90 7.62 7.48 2.47
C TYR A 90 8.89 7.76 1.67
N PHE A 91 8.76 8.31 0.48
CA PHE A 91 9.89 8.59 -0.41
C PHE A 91 10.68 9.85 -0.02
N LEU A 92 10.11 10.69 0.84
CA LEU A 92 10.73 11.92 1.32
C LEU A 92 11.54 11.75 2.60
N GLY A 93 11.49 10.55 3.22
CA GLY A 93 12.21 10.22 4.44
C GLY A 93 11.33 10.14 5.69
N ILE A 94 11.85 9.50 6.75
CA ILE A 94 11.11 9.17 7.99
C ILE A 94 10.56 10.41 8.70
N GLU A 95 11.26 11.54 8.66
CA GLU A 95 10.84 12.80 9.30
C GLU A 95 9.51 13.33 8.77
N TYR A 96 9.17 13.01 7.51
CA TYR A 96 7.90 13.39 6.91
C TYR A 96 6.74 12.48 7.32
N TRP A 97 7.00 11.30 7.86
CA TRP A 97 5.97 10.34 8.25
C TRP A 97 5.12 10.79 9.42
N ILE A 98 5.73 11.50 10.37
CA ILE A 98 5.10 11.82 11.64
C ILE A 98 4.27 13.10 11.55
N ASN A 99 4.69 14.09 10.73
CA ASN A 99 4.09 15.41 10.76
C ASN A 99 3.64 16.01 9.42
N ASN A 100 4.11 15.51 8.24
CA ASN A 100 3.86 16.19 6.97
C ASN A 100 3.71 15.21 5.81
N ASN A 101 2.57 14.55 5.70
CA ASN A 101 2.16 14.09 4.38
C ASN A 101 2.04 15.32 3.49
N PRO A 102 2.74 15.39 2.34
CA PRO A 102 2.50 16.49 1.43
C PRO A 102 1.02 16.49 1.05
N ILE A 103 0.32 17.50 1.53
CA ILE A 103 -1.08 17.72 1.29
C ILE A 103 -1.18 18.91 0.36
N TRP A 104 -1.85 18.71 -0.76
CA TRP A 104 -2.17 19.79 -1.69
C TRP A 104 -3.56 20.29 -1.39
N SER A 105 -3.64 21.56 -1.02
CA SER A 105 -4.90 22.23 -0.79
C SER A 105 -5.43 22.79 -2.10
N ILE A 106 -6.57 22.28 -2.57
CA ILE A 106 -7.23 22.76 -3.79
C ILE A 106 -8.48 23.54 -3.36
N ARG A 107 -8.49 24.83 -3.64
CA ARG A 107 -9.62 25.76 -3.38
C ARG A 107 -10.29 26.21 -4.65
N THR A 108 -9.49 26.36 -5.70
CA THR A 108 -9.93 26.87 -7.00
C THR A 108 -9.42 25.94 -8.10
N GLU A 109 -9.96 26.09 -9.31
CA GLU A 109 -9.51 25.38 -10.48
C GLU A 109 -8.03 25.70 -10.83
N GLY A 110 -7.59 26.92 -10.49
CA GLY A 110 -6.20 27.34 -10.71
C GLY A 110 -5.16 26.58 -9.87
N ASP A 111 -5.58 25.88 -8.81
CA ASP A 111 -4.67 25.07 -7.96
C ASP A 111 -4.41 23.67 -8.55
N ILE A 112 -5.27 23.20 -9.47
CA ILE A 112 -5.23 21.83 -10.00
C ILE A 112 -3.98 21.53 -10.83
N PRO A 113 -3.50 22.42 -11.74
CA PRO A 113 -2.30 22.14 -12.53
C PRO A 113 -1.06 21.86 -11.69
N ALA A 114 -0.88 22.55 -10.56
CA ALA A 114 0.24 22.32 -9.65
C ALA A 114 0.19 20.93 -9.03
N PHE A 115 -0.98 20.46 -8.63
CA PHE A 115 -1.16 19.10 -8.11
C PHE A 115 -0.97 18.04 -9.21
N SER A 116 -1.51 18.27 -10.40
CA SER A 116 -1.34 17.35 -11.54
C SER A 116 0.13 17.20 -11.93
N GLN A 117 0.90 18.28 -11.94
CA GLN A 117 2.34 18.24 -12.16
C GLN A 117 3.06 17.50 -11.02
N ALA A 118 2.72 17.78 -9.76
CA ALA A 118 3.30 17.07 -8.62
C ALA A 118 3.04 15.55 -8.67
N LEU A 119 1.89 15.12 -9.18
CA LEU A 119 1.58 13.70 -9.39
C LEU A 119 2.54 13.07 -10.42
N ILE A 120 2.79 13.75 -11.55
CA ILE A 120 3.74 13.30 -12.59
C ILE A 120 5.18 13.28 -12.06
N ASP A 121 5.62 14.36 -11.43
CA ASP A 121 6.98 14.52 -10.91
C ASP A 121 7.30 13.48 -9.83
N SER A 122 6.36 13.25 -8.92
CA SER A 122 6.51 12.26 -7.85
C SER A 122 6.62 10.85 -8.42
N TYR A 123 5.82 10.52 -9.44
CA TYR A 123 5.95 9.25 -10.13
C TYR A 123 7.33 9.10 -10.77
N THR A 124 7.73 10.07 -11.55
CA THR A 124 8.99 10.04 -12.31
C THR A 124 10.20 9.95 -11.38
N LYS A 125 10.19 10.72 -10.29
CA LYS A 125 11.34 10.84 -9.39
C LYS A 125 11.48 9.67 -8.40
N TYR A 126 10.36 9.14 -7.93
CA TYR A 126 10.37 8.20 -6.79
C TYR A 126 9.73 6.84 -7.08
N VAL A 127 8.70 6.80 -7.93
CA VAL A 127 7.84 5.62 -8.03
C VAL A 127 8.24 4.73 -9.20
N LYS A 128 8.63 5.32 -10.31
CA LYS A 128 8.94 4.59 -11.56
C LYS A 128 9.97 3.48 -11.34
N ASP A 129 11.09 3.79 -10.71
CA ASP A 129 12.17 2.84 -10.45
C ASP A 129 11.92 1.98 -9.20
N PHE A 130 11.07 2.46 -8.27
CA PHE A 130 10.68 1.70 -7.09
C PHE A 130 9.74 0.54 -7.42
N ILE A 131 8.87 0.68 -8.41
CA ILE A 131 7.91 -0.38 -8.81
C ILE A 131 8.62 -1.70 -9.15
N PRO A 132 9.60 -1.76 -10.06
CA PRO A 132 10.31 -3.00 -10.38
C PRO A 132 11.00 -3.63 -9.15
N PHE A 133 11.48 -2.82 -8.24
CA PHE A 133 12.10 -3.27 -7.00
C PHE A 133 11.07 -3.90 -6.06
N ILE A 134 10.01 -3.16 -5.72
CA ILE A 134 9.06 -3.56 -4.68
C ILE A 134 8.12 -4.69 -5.13
N THR A 135 7.94 -4.88 -6.43
CA THR A 135 7.12 -5.98 -6.97
C THR A 135 7.84 -7.33 -6.99
N GLN A 136 9.13 -7.38 -6.65
CA GLN A 136 9.85 -8.63 -6.42
C GLN A 136 9.54 -9.17 -5.02
N PRO A 137 9.03 -10.41 -4.88
CA PRO A 137 8.62 -10.96 -3.57
C PRO A 137 9.69 -10.87 -2.49
N LYS A 138 10.96 -11.12 -2.85
CA LYS A 138 12.10 -11.05 -1.91
C LYS A 138 12.36 -9.63 -1.42
N ASN A 139 12.31 -8.66 -2.32
CA ASN A 139 12.52 -7.25 -1.98
C ASN A 139 11.36 -6.72 -1.13
N MET A 140 10.12 -7.09 -1.46
CA MET A 140 8.94 -6.80 -0.66
C MET A 140 9.09 -7.36 0.76
N LEU A 141 9.50 -8.62 0.89
CA LEU A 141 9.71 -9.24 2.20
C LEU A 141 10.76 -8.48 3.02
N ASN A 142 11.93 -8.21 2.41
CA ASN A 142 13.01 -7.49 3.09
C ASN A 142 12.58 -6.10 3.53
N PHE A 143 11.89 -5.37 2.65
CA PHE A 143 11.33 -4.06 2.95
C PHE A 143 10.39 -4.11 4.17
N LEU A 144 9.44 -5.05 4.20
CA LEU A 144 8.49 -5.17 5.29
C LEU A 144 9.16 -5.56 6.61
N LEU A 145 10.13 -6.47 6.57
CA LEU A 145 10.90 -6.86 7.75
C LEU A 145 11.70 -5.67 8.32
N GLU A 146 12.30 -4.86 7.46
CA GLU A 146 12.99 -3.63 7.87
C GLU A 146 12.03 -2.63 8.53
N GLN A 147 10.87 -2.37 7.92
CA GLN A 147 9.84 -1.50 8.49
C GLN A 147 9.34 -1.99 9.87
N ILE A 148 9.19 -3.29 10.04
CA ILE A 148 8.80 -3.90 11.31
C ILE A 148 9.91 -3.73 12.36
N ALA A 149 11.17 -3.93 11.97
CA ALA A 149 12.33 -3.85 12.86
C ALA A 149 12.64 -2.43 13.32
N THR A 150 12.47 -1.44 12.44
CA THR A 150 12.79 -0.03 12.70
C THR A 150 11.66 0.76 13.36
N GLY A 151 10.53 0.13 13.63
CA GLY A 151 9.36 0.83 14.16
C GLY A 151 8.63 1.68 13.13
N GLY A 152 8.80 1.40 11.84
CA GLY A 152 8.13 2.08 10.73
C GLY A 152 6.61 1.89 10.72
N ILE A 153 5.95 2.41 9.69
CA ILE A 153 4.47 2.44 9.58
C ILE A 153 3.80 1.07 9.67
N TYR A 154 4.54 -0.01 9.42
CA TYR A 154 4.03 -1.38 9.46
C TYR A 154 4.46 -2.15 10.72
N ALA A 155 5.12 -1.50 11.67
CA ALA A 155 5.72 -2.15 12.83
C ALA A 155 4.75 -2.95 13.70
N ASN A 156 3.48 -2.51 13.76
CA ASN A 156 2.42 -3.13 14.57
C ASN A 156 1.17 -3.42 13.73
N ASN A 157 1.32 -3.74 12.44
CA ASN A 157 0.19 -4.02 11.56
C ASN A 157 0.02 -5.53 11.36
N GLU A 158 -1.01 -6.09 11.97
CA GLU A 158 -1.34 -7.51 11.92
C GLU A 158 -1.54 -8.05 10.50
N ASN A 159 -2.12 -7.24 9.63
CA ASN A 159 -2.33 -7.63 8.24
C ASN A 159 -1.02 -7.73 7.46
N VAL A 160 -0.02 -6.94 7.86
CA VAL A 160 1.34 -7.03 7.30
C VAL A 160 2.05 -8.26 7.85
N PHE A 161 1.90 -8.59 9.12
CA PHE A 161 2.50 -9.79 9.71
C PHE A 161 2.06 -11.06 9.00
N ILE A 162 0.77 -11.19 8.70
CA ILE A 162 0.23 -12.33 7.95
C ILE A 162 0.87 -12.40 6.55
N ARG A 163 0.99 -11.28 5.84
CA ARG A 163 1.59 -11.24 4.50
C ARG A 163 3.09 -11.53 4.50
N VAL A 164 3.80 -11.10 5.53
CA VAL A 164 5.21 -11.47 5.72
C VAL A 164 5.36 -12.98 5.85
N LEU A 165 4.52 -13.63 6.68
CA LEU A 165 4.54 -15.09 6.82
C LEU A 165 4.20 -15.79 5.48
N ILE A 166 3.22 -15.30 4.73
CA ILE A 166 2.88 -15.81 3.39
C ILE A 166 4.09 -15.68 2.46
N LEU A 167 4.75 -14.52 2.42
CA LEU A 167 5.95 -14.29 1.60
C LEU A 167 7.08 -15.24 1.98
N MET A 168 7.34 -15.45 3.27
CA MET A 168 8.36 -16.40 3.73
C MET A 168 8.06 -17.82 3.26
N LYS A 169 6.80 -18.25 3.33
CA LYS A 169 6.37 -19.58 2.82
C LYS A 169 6.55 -19.70 1.31
N LEU A 170 6.10 -18.70 0.54
CA LEU A 170 6.23 -18.68 -0.93
C LEU A 170 7.69 -18.65 -1.39
N LEU A 171 8.59 -18.08 -0.58
CA LEU A 171 10.02 -18.01 -0.82
C LEU A 171 10.79 -19.20 -0.23
N ASN A 172 10.10 -20.22 0.28
CA ASN A 172 10.65 -21.45 0.86
C ASN A 172 11.67 -21.20 1.99
N TYR A 173 11.38 -20.27 2.89
CA TYR A 173 12.18 -20.09 4.10
C TYR A 173 12.10 -21.31 5.01
N PRO A 174 13.19 -21.63 5.77
CA PRO A 174 13.18 -22.69 6.76
C PRO A 174 12.03 -22.55 7.75
N ILE A 175 11.41 -23.66 8.12
CA ILE A 175 10.23 -23.62 9.00
C ILE A 175 10.56 -23.02 10.38
N GLU A 176 11.77 -23.22 10.85
CA GLU A 176 12.26 -22.67 12.13
C GLU A 176 12.30 -21.15 12.10
N GLU A 177 12.70 -20.54 10.97
CA GLU A 177 12.71 -19.10 10.80
C GLU A 177 11.27 -18.54 10.75
N ILE A 178 10.37 -19.23 10.05
CA ILE A 178 8.95 -18.85 10.00
C ILE A 178 8.32 -18.92 11.38
N GLN A 179 8.58 -20.00 12.16
CA GLN A 179 8.08 -20.14 13.52
C GLN A 179 8.64 -19.07 14.47
N LYS A 180 9.90 -18.72 14.32
CA LYS A 180 10.52 -17.61 15.08
C LYS A 180 9.80 -16.28 14.80
N ARG A 181 9.51 -15.99 13.52
CA ARG A 181 8.76 -14.77 13.16
C ARG A 181 7.31 -14.81 13.63
N LEU A 182 6.66 -15.96 13.57
CA LEU A 182 5.31 -16.15 14.13
C LEU A 182 5.28 -15.78 15.62
N ALA A 183 6.22 -16.29 16.40
CA ALA A 183 6.31 -16.00 17.83
C ALA A 183 6.53 -14.50 18.10
N GLU A 184 7.44 -13.85 17.33
CA GLU A 184 7.67 -12.42 17.40
C GLU A 184 6.39 -11.63 17.12
N PHE A 185 5.66 -11.96 16.05
CA PHE A 185 4.45 -11.24 15.67
C PHE A 185 3.31 -11.43 16.67
N LYS A 186 3.15 -12.64 17.20
CA LYS A 186 2.20 -12.88 18.30
C LYS A 186 2.53 -12.05 19.53
N SER A 187 3.81 -11.92 19.89
CA SER A 187 4.26 -11.05 20.99
C SER A 187 3.91 -9.58 20.76
N LYS A 188 4.11 -9.07 19.54
CA LYS A 188 3.75 -7.68 19.20
C LYS A 188 2.25 -7.40 19.31
N LEU A 189 1.40 -8.42 19.14
CA LEU A 189 -0.05 -8.30 19.25
C LEU A 189 -0.58 -8.63 20.67
N ALA A 190 0.29 -8.90 21.65
CA ALA A 190 -0.12 -9.30 22.98
C ALA A 190 -1.03 -8.27 23.69
N GLY A 191 -0.85 -6.98 23.39
CA GLY A 191 -1.69 -5.89 23.92
C GLY A 191 -3.02 -5.67 23.20
N TYR A 192 -3.34 -6.43 22.16
CA TYR A 192 -4.61 -6.31 21.45
C TYR A 192 -5.77 -6.87 22.28
N ARG A 193 -6.98 -6.40 21.99
CA ARG A 193 -8.22 -6.94 22.55
C ARG A 193 -8.30 -8.45 22.27
N GLU A 194 -8.66 -9.28 23.26
CA GLU A 194 -8.50 -10.73 23.23
C GLU A 194 -9.20 -11.39 22.01
N ASP A 195 -10.43 -10.98 21.70
CA ASP A 195 -11.20 -11.52 20.58
C ASP A 195 -10.51 -11.27 19.22
N LEU A 196 -9.94 -10.08 19.00
CA LEU A 196 -9.19 -9.76 17.79
C LEU A 196 -7.85 -10.51 17.74
N LYS A 197 -7.16 -10.58 18.86
CA LYS A 197 -5.89 -11.29 18.99
C LYS A 197 -6.02 -12.77 18.58
N GLN A 198 -7.06 -13.46 19.05
CA GLN A 198 -7.32 -14.85 18.71
C GLN A 198 -7.60 -15.05 17.22
N VAL A 199 -8.32 -14.13 16.59
CA VAL A 199 -8.55 -14.16 15.14
C VAL A 199 -7.22 -14.07 14.38
N TYR A 200 -6.36 -13.12 14.72
CA TYR A 200 -5.07 -12.94 14.03
C TYR A 200 -4.11 -14.09 14.30
N TYR A 201 -4.07 -14.62 15.51
CA TYR A 201 -3.25 -15.79 15.85
C TYR A 201 -3.65 -17.01 15.02
N LYS A 202 -4.96 -17.31 14.93
CA LYS A 202 -5.47 -18.39 14.09
C LYS A 202 -5.10 -18.20 12.62
N GLN A 203 -5.22 -16.98 12.09
CA GLN A 203 -4.86 -16.69 10.71
C GLN A 203 -3.36 -16.91 10.45
N MET A 204 -2.48 -16.44 11.34
CA MET A 204 -1.05 -16.66 11.25
C MET A 204 -0.68 -18.15 11.38
N ASP A 205 -1.31 -18.89 12.28
CA ASP A 205 -1.09 -20.33 12.44
C ASP A 205 -1.50 -21.09 11.18
N ASN A 206 -2.63 -20.72 10.55
CA ASN A 206 -3.05 -21.31 9.28
C ASN A 206 -2.01 -21.07 8.18
N VAL A 207 -1.41 -19.88 8.09
CA VAL A 207 -0.31 -19.61 7.14
C VAL A 207 0.84 -20.55 7.38
N VAL A 208 1.30 -20.69 8.61
CA VAL A 208 2.47 -21.54 8.94
C VAL A 208 2.18 -23.00 8.67
N ALA A 209 0.98 -23.47 8.97
CA ALA A 209 0.54 -24.83 8.68
C ALA A 209 0.31 -25.12 7.19
N GLY A 210 0.21 -24.09 6.34
CA GLY A 210 -0.12 -24.25 4.92
C GLY A 210 -1.60 -24.49 4.64
N ASN A 211 -2.49 -24.11 5.55
CA ASN A 211 -3.93 -24.29 5.46
C ASN A 211 -4.58 -23.08 4.72
N TRP A 212 -4.50 -23.05 3.36
CA TRP A 212 -5.13 -22.01 2.53
C TRP A 212 -5.65 -22.53 1.18
#